data_0f29f4cffe8d61bd907eb611d7f759d2
#
_entry.id   0f29f4cffe8d61bd907eb611d7f759d2
#
_cell.length_a   1.000
_cell.length_b   1.000
_cell.length_c   1.000
_cell.angle_alpha   90.00
_cell.angle_beta   90.00
_cell.angle_gamma   90.00
#
_symmetry.space_group_name_H-M   'P 1'
#
loop_
_entity.id
_entity.type
_entity.pdbx_description
1 polymer ?
#
loop_
_entity_poly.entity_id
_entity_poly.type
_entity_poly.pdbx_seq_one_letter_code
_entity_poly.pdbx_strand_id
1 'polypeptide(L)'
;TTQDQVRVLKALGLAGFMLSDALLLVKESPIPDSWRTKVMYLADSASEMTDTFMGRASRYLSNGFAQIFPEKGLPVLQFPYQYFALKDIFDKALEIGRIDLALLEVGQYVYLAESGTTADIINKFCGYWSEA
;
A
#
# COMPACT_ATOMS: atom_id res chain seq x y z
N THR A 1 -0.46 1.52 11.87
CA THR A 1 0.10 1.18 13.20
C THR A 1 -0.30 2.27 14.19
N THR A 2 -0.87 1.91 15.31
CA THR A 2 -1.30 2.81 16.39
C THR A 2 -0.34 2.71 17.58
N GLN A 3 -0.42 3.66 18.52
CA GLN A 3 0.36 3.61 19.75
C GLN A 3 0.15 2.31 20.53
N ASP A 4 -1.11 1.85 20.64
CA ASP A 4 -1.43 0.61 21.35
C ASP A 4 -0.83 -0.63 20.69
N GLN A 5 -0.81 -0.68 19.35
CA GLN A 5 -0.11 -1.75 18.62
C GLN A 5 1.39 -1.75 18.91
N VAL A 6 2.03 -0.59 19.00
CA VAL A 6 3.46 -0.48 19.35
C VAL A 6 3.69 -0.97 20.77
N ARG A 7 2.84 -0.61 21.73
CA ARG A 7 2.92 -1.10 23.12
C ARG A 7 2.81 -2.61 23.22
N VAL A 8 1.83 -3.20 22.52
CA VAL A 8 1.66 -4.66 22.47
C VAL A 8 2.90 -5.35 21.89
N LEU A 9 3.43 -4.85 20.77
CA LEU A 9 4.61 -5.41 20.14
C LEU A 9 5.82 -5.39 21.08
N LYS A 10 6.04 -4.28 21.81
CA LYS A 10 7.13 -4.16 22.78
C LYS A 10 6.94 -5.10 23.97
N ALA A 11 5.70 -5.21 24.50
CA ALA A 11 5.37 -6.14 25.57
C ALA A 11 5.60 -7.62 25.19
N LEU A 12 5.46 -7.95 23.90
CA LEU A 12 5.78 -9.27 23.35
C LEU A 12 7.31 -9.51 23.17
N GLY A 13 8.15 -8.54 23.53
CA GLY A 13 9.61 -8.67 23.46
C GLY A 13 10.20 -8.42 22.07
N LEU A 14 9.47 -7.79 21.14
CA LEU A 14 10.04 -7.41 19.86
C LEU A 14 11.09 -6.31 20.04
N ALA A 15 12.19 -6.43 19.29
CA ALA A 15 13.30 -5.46 19.34
C ALA A 15 13.04 -4.20 18.49
N GLY A 16 12.00 -4.20 17.64
CA GLY A 16 11.66 -3.09 16.76
C GLY A 16 10.54 -3.44 15.78
N PHE A 17 10.21 -2.53 14.91
CA PHE A 17 9.21 -2.70 13.86
C PHE A 17 9.60 -1.92 12.60
N MET A 18 9.05 -2.30 11.47
CA MET A 18 9.25 -1.65 10.18
C MET A 18 8.03 -0.81 9.83
N LEU A 19 8.27 0.43 9.36
CA LEU A 19 7.25 1.30 8.80
C LEU A 19 7.29 1.22 7.28
N SER A 20 6.12 1.07 6.65
CA SER A 20 5.96 1.16 5.20
C SER A 20 4.81 2.12 4.85
N ASP A 21 3.56 1.69 4.94
CA ASP A 21 2.39 2.50 4.57
C ASP A 21 2.25 3.79 5.38
N ALA A 22 2.77 3.82 6.61
CA ALA A 22 2.79 5.03 7.43
C ALA A 22 3.55 6.19 6.75
N LEU A 23 4.49 5.88 5.85
CA LEU A 23 5.27 6.85 5.08
C LEU A 23 4.69 7.14 3.68
N LEU A 24 3.55 6.55 3.34
CA LEU A 24 2.99 6.68 1.99
C LEU A 24 2.51 8.12 1.70
N LEU A 25 1.93 8.80 2.70
CA LEU A 25 1.37 10.15 2.56
C LEU A 25 2.31 11.28 2.98
N VAL A 26 3.56 10.97 3.33
CA VAL A 26 4.52 12.04 3.69
C VAL A 26 4.85 12.90 2.45
N LYS A 27 5.26 14.15 2.70
CA LYS A 27 5.56 15.12 1.62
C LYS A 27 6.66 14.63 0.68
N GLU A 28 7.60 13.87 1.20
CA GLU A 28 8.74 13.32 0.47
C GLU A 28 8.41 12.02 -0.30
N SER A 29 7.22 11.46 -0.11
CA SER A 29 6.79 10.25 -0.83
C SER A 29 6.67 10.52 -2.33
N PRO A 30 7.22 9.66 -3.19
CA PRO A 30 7.20 9.85 -4.65
C PRO A 30 5.85 9.48 -5.30
N ILE A 31 4.84 9.10 -4.52
CA ILE A 31 3.54 8.73 -5.09
C ILE A 31 2.87 9.92 -5.78
N PRO A 32 2.23 9.72 -6.95
CA PRO A 32 1.48 10.76 -7.63
C PRO A 32 0.34 11.33 -6.77
N ASP A 33 -0.02 12.60 -6.99
CA ASP A 33 -1.10 13.28 -6.25
C ASP A 33 -2.46 12.57 -6.38
N SER A 34 -2.72 11.93 -7.50
CA SER A 34 -3.92 11.11 -7.72
C SER A 34 -4.01 9.93 -6.75
N TRP A 35 -2.89 9.24 -6.49
CA TRP A 35 -2.79 8.20 -5.49
C TRP A 35 -2.89 8.77 -4.07
N ARG A 36 -2.18 9.87 -3.79
CA ARG A 36 -2.23 10.56 -2.50
C ARG A 36 -3.66 10.90 -2.12
N THR A 37 -4.40 11.53 -3.03
CA THR A 37 -5.81 11.85 -2.82
C THR A 37 -6.65 10.60 -2.56
N LYS A 38 -6.46 9.54 -3.34
CA LYS A 38 -7.19 8.29 -3.15
C LYS A 38 -6.91 7.67 -1.77
N VAL A 39 -5.64 7.60 -1.34
CA VAL A 39 -5.26 7.05 -0.04
C VAL A 39 -5.82 7.87 1.12
N MET A 40 -5.86 9.21 1.03
CA MET A 40 -6.40 10.08 2.08
C MET A 40 -7.89 9.85 2.39
N TYR A 41 -8.66 9.35 1.44
CA TYR A 41 -10.11 9.14 1.57
C TYR A 41 -10.49 7.65 1.60
N LEU A 42 -9.55 6.76 1.90
CA LEU A 42 -9.82 5.32 1.95
C LEU A 42 -10.67 4.92 3.15
N ALA A 43 -11.57 3.98 2.90
CA ALA A 43 -12.16 3.15 3.94
C ALA A 43 -11.22 1.99 4.31
N ASP A 44 -11.44 1.36 5.46
CA ASP A 44 -10.68 0.21 5.94
C ASP A 44 -10.75 -1.03 5.01
N SER A 45 -11.78 -1.12 4.18
CA SER A 45 -12.01 -2.21 3.22
C SER A 45 -11.42 -1.96 1.82
N ALA A 46 -10.69 -0.86 1.61
CA ALA A 46 -10.26 -0.44 0.28
C ALA A 46 -9.05 -1.21 -0.29
N SER A 47 -8.47 -2.13 0.46
CA SER A 47 -7.36 -2.99 -0.01
C SER A 47 -7.78 -4.46 -0.06
N GLU A 48 -7.32 -5.17 -1.08
CA GLU A 48 -7.64 -6.57 -1.31
C GLU A 48 -6.41 -7.42 -1.62
N MET A 49 -6.51 -8.72 -1.34
CA MET A 49 -5.49 -9.69 -1.72
C MET A 49 -5.82 -10.24 -3.11
N THR A 50 -4.88 -10.12 -4.04
CA THR A 50 -5.02 -10.69 -5.38
C THR A 50 -3.66 -11.09 -5.95
N ASP A 51 -3.63 -12.00 -6.89
CA ASP A 51 -2.47 -12.38 -7.69
C ASP A 51 -2.47 -11.73 -9.08
N THR A 52 -3.56 -11.08 -9.46
CA THR A 52 -3.80 -10.50 -10.78
C THR A 52 -2.67 -9.61 -11.29
N PHE A 53 -2.06 -8.82 -10.41
CA PHE A 53 -1.02 -7.86 -10.81
C PHE A 53 0.36 -8.48 -10.98
N MET A 54 0.74 -9.37 -10.06
CA MET A 54 2.13 -9.84 -9.95
C MET A 54 2.30 -11.33 -10.25
N GLY A 55 1.21 -12.11 -10.31
CA GLY A 55 1.27 -13.56 -10.41
C GLY A 55 1.62 -14.23 -9.07
N ARG A 56 1.52 -13.50 -7.97
CA ARG A 56 1.60 -13.98 -6.58
C ARG A 56 0.65 -13.18 -5.72
N ALA A 57 0.09 -13.81 -4.69
CA ALA A 57 -0.79 -13.12 -3.75
C ALA A 57 -0.04 -12.00 -3.02
N SER A 58 -0.51 -10.78 -3.20
CA SER A 58 -0.07 -9.58 -2.49
C SER A 58 -1.28 -8.66 -2.27
N ARG A 59 -1.15 -7.72 -1.35
CA ARG A 59 -2.24 -6.80 -1.05
C ARG A 59 -2.07 -5.50 -1.84
N TYR A 60 -3.14 -5.08 -2.48
CA TYR A 60 -3.19 -3.90 -3.34
C TYR A 60 -4.36 -3.02 -2.99
N LEU A 61 -4.26 -1.77 -3.36
CA LEU A 61 -5.40 -0.86 -3.34
C LEU A 61 -6.40 -1.29 -4.42
N SER A 62 -7.63 -1.60 -3.99
CA SER A 62 -8.70 -2.09 -4.87
C SER A 62 -8.95 -1.14 -6.03
N ASN A 63 -8.98 -1.67 -7.23
CA ASN A 63 -9.28 -0.92 -8.45
C ASN A 63 -9.92 -1.81 -9.52
N GLY A 64 -10.38 -1.19 -10.63
CA GLY A 64 -11.06 -1.91 -11.69
C GLY A 64 -10.22 -2.97 -12.39
N PHE A 65 -8.90 -2.80 -12.43
CA PHE A 65 -8.02 -3.78 -13.08
C PHE A 65 -8.00 -5.13 -12.34
N ALA A 66 -8.04 -5.12 -11.00
CA ALA A 66 -8.03 -6.35 -10.21
C ALA A 66 -9.20 -7.29 -10.55
N GLN A 67 -10.32 -6.73 -10.99
CA GLN A 67 -11.54 -7.48 -11.31
C GLN A 67 -11.57 -8.03 -12.74
N ILE A 68 -10.78 -7.48 -13.67
CA ILE A 68 -10.81 -7.86 -15.08
C ILE A 68 -10.48 -9.34 -15.29
N PHE A 69 -9.45 -9.86 -14.62
CA PHE A 69 -9.01 -11.24 -14.79
C PHE A 69 -10.05 -12.25 -14.31
N PRO A 70 -10.58 -12.17 -13.08
CA PRO A 70 -11.62 -13.08 -12.62
C PRO A 70 -12.93 -12.93 -13.41
N GLU A 71 -13.36 -11.71 -13.74
CA GLU A 71 -14.59 -11.48 -14.52
C GLU A 71 -14.53 -12.06 -15.95
N LYS A 72 -13.36 -11.99 -16.57
CA LYS A 72 -13.15 -12.52 -17.93
C LYS A 72 -12.64 -13.95 -17.97
N GLY A 73 -12.41 -14.58 -16.81
CA GLY A 73 -11.82 -15.91 -16.73
C GLY A 73 -10.41 -16.01 -17.34
N LEU A 74 -9.65 -14.92 -17.27
CA LEU A 74 -8.30 -14.87 -17.82
C LEU A 74 -7.31 -15.58 -16.90
N PRO A 75 -6.34 -16.34 -17.45
CA PRO A 75 -5.31 -16.99 -16.65
C PRO A 75 -4.33 -15.94 -16.10
N VAL A 76 -3.93 -16.11 -14.83
CA VAL A 76 -2.85 -15.35 -14.21
C VAL A 76 -1.55 -16.11 -14.39
N LEU A 77 -0.53 -15.49 -14.97
CA LEU A 77 0.80 -16.07 -15.11
C LEU A 77 1.52 -16.10 -13.75
N GLN A 78 2.38 -17.10 -13.56
CA GLN A 78 3.18 -17.18 -12.33
C GLN A 78 4.17 -16.01 -12.22
N PHE A 79 4.43 -15.53 -10.98
CA PHE A 79 5.47 -14.54 -10.69
C PHE A 79 6.84 -14.98 -11.21
N PRO A 80 7.63 -14.13 -11.86
CA PRO A 80 7.38 -12.70 -12.12
C PRO A 80 6.75 -12.39 -13.48
N TYR A 81 6.36 -13.39 -14.26
CA TYR A 81 5.93 -13.22 -15.65
C TYR A 81 4.68 -12.36 -15.78
N GLN A 82 3.72 -12.49 -14.86
CA GLN A 82 2.51 -11.65 -14.83
C GLN A 82 2.86 -10.17 -14.75
N TYR A 83 3.74 -9.79 -13.83
CA TYR A 83 4.20 -8.43 -13.67
C TYR A 83 4.85 -7.89 -14.94
N PHE A 84 5.78 -8.63 -15.54
CA PHE A 84 6.45 -8.19 -16.76
C PHE A 84 5.52 -8.05 -17.95
N ALA A 85 4.49 -8.91 -18.05
CA ALA A 85 3.48 -8.82 -19.10
C ALA A 85 2.60 -7.57 -18.97
N LEU A 86 2.41 -7.05 -17.74
CA LEU A 86 1.49 -5.95 -17.45
C LEU A 86 2.20 -4.63 -17.13
N LYS A 87 3.52 -4.65 -16.90
CA LYS A 87 4.29 -3.48 -16.44
C LYS A 87 4.07 -2.24 -17.28
N ASP A 88 4.12 -2.36 -18.60
CA ASP A 88 3.95 -1.22 -19.51
C ASP A 88 2.55 -0.61 -19.42
N ILE A 89 1.54 -1.42 -19.13
CA ILE A 89 0.17 -0.95 -18.89
C ILE A 89 0.12 -0.15 -17.59
N PHE A 90 0.74 -0.65 -16.51
CA PHE A 90 0.77 0.04 -15.23
C PHE A 90 1.53 1.36 -15.30
N ASP A 91 2.69 1.37 -15.94
CA ASP A 91 3.51 2.57 -16.11
C ASP A 91 2.74 3.61 -16.92
N LYS A 92 2.10 3.20 -18.01
CA LYS A 92 1.29 4.11 -18.83
C LYS A 92 0.05 4.61 -18.11
N ALA A 93 -0.60 3.76 -17.33
CA ALA A 93 -1.76 4.14 -16.53
C ALA A 93 -1.40 5.23 -15.50
N LEU A 94 -0.25 5.10 -14.83
CA LEU A 94 0.27 6.13 -13.91
C LEU A 94 0.57 7.44 -14.64
N GLU A 95 1.26 7.37 -15.78
CA GLU A 95 1.62 8.55 -16.58
C GLU A 95 0.40 9.39 -16.99
N ILE A 96 -0.70 8.72 -17.38
CA ILE A 96 -1.93 9.41 -17.82
C ILE A 96 -2.96 9.59 -16.70
N GLY A 97 -2.61 9.30 -15.44
CA GLY A 97 -3.49 9.46 -14.28
C GLY A 97 -4.64 8.46 -14.16
N ARG A 98 -4.60 7.34 -14.90
CA ARG A 98 -5.59 6.24 -14.82
C ARG A 98 -5.30 5.31 -13.63
N ILE A 99 -5.51 5.82 -12.42
CA ILE A 99 -5.27 5.07 -11.17
C ILE A 99 -6.15 3.83 -11.01
N ASP A 100 -7.26 3.76 -11.74
CA ASP A 100 -8.14 2.60 -11.84
C ASP A 100 -7.50 1.40 -12.56
N LEU A 101 -6.41 1.63 -13.28
CA LEU A 101 -5.63 0.61 -13.99
C LEU A 101 -4.20 0.48 -13.45
N ALA A 102 -3.81 1.30 -12.48
CA ALA A 102 -2.45 1.34 -11.98
C ALA A 102 -2.27 0.41 -10.77
N LEU A 103 -1.03 -0.04 -10.56
CA LEU A 103 -0.63 -0.89 -9.46
C LEU A 103 -0.18 -0.06 -8.26
N LEU A 104 -0.82 -0.23 -7.09
CA LEU A 104 -0.32 0.26 -5.81
C LEU A 104 -0.39 -0.84 -4.75
N GLU A 105 0.77 -1.41 -4.42
CA GLU A 105 0.91 -2.37 -3.33
C GLU A 105 0.85 -1.64 -1.99
N VAL A 106 0.01 -2.12 -1.08
CA VAL A 106 -0.28 -1.48 0.21
C VAL A 106 -0.50 -2.54 1.28
N GLY A 107 -0.35 -2.15 2.54
CA GLY A 107 -0.75 -2.99 3.68
C GLY A 107 -2.24 -2.88 4.00
N GLN A 108 -2.70 -3.74 4.89
CA GLN A 108 -4.10 -3.79 5.32
C GLN A 108 -4.56 -2.48 5.98
N TYR A 109 -3.66 -1.81 6.68
CA TYR A 109 -3.97 -0.60 7.46
C TYR A 109 -3.51 0.70 6.78
N VAL A 110 -3.43 0.70 5.45
CA VAL A 110 -3.03 1.89 4.67
C VAL A 110 -3.91 3.11 4.95
N TYR A 111 -5.19 2.91 5.28
CA TYR A 111 -6.12 3.98 5.65
C TYR A 111 -5.73 4.73 6.94
N LEU A 112 -4.78 4.20 7.73
CA LEU A 112 -4.21 4.87 8.90
C LEU A 112 -2.98 5.72 8.55
N ALA A 113 -2.60 5.82 7.27
CA ALA A 113 -1.50 6.68 6.85
C ALA A 113 -1.85 8.15 7.09
N GLU A 114 -0.89 8.90 7.61
CA GLU A 114 -1.08 10.31 7.95
C GLU A 114 -0.20 11.20 7.07
N SER A 115 -0.69 12.39 6.79
CA SER A 115 0.08 13.41 6.09
C SER A 115 1.05 14.10 7.06
N GLY A 116 2.22 14.49 6.57
CA GLY A 116 3.24 15.16 7.35
C GLY A 116 4.59 15.12 6.64
N THR A 117 5.67 15.34 7.36
CA THR A 117 7.02 15.05 6.87
C THR A 117 7.44 13.64 7.33
N THR A 118 8.40 13.06 6.64
CA THR A 118 9.02 11.79 7.05
C THR A 118 9.52 11.87 8.50
N ALA A 119 10.14 13.00 8.86
CA ALA A 119 10.64 13.24 10.21
C ALA A 119 9.51 13.24 11.25
N ASP A 120 8.38 13.89 10.97
CA ASP A 120 7.23 13.93 11.89
C ASP A 120 6.71 12.52 12.17
N ILE A 121 6.52 11.72 11.13
CA ILE A 121 6.02 10.35 11.26
C ILE A 121 7.02 9.46 12.02
N ILE A 122 8.31 9.51 11.68
CA ILE A 122 9.32 8.72 12.38
C ILE A 122 9.40 9.11 13.86
N ASN A 123 9.46 10.42 14.17
CA ASN A 123 9.53 10.90 15.55
C ASN A 123 8.30 10.48 16.37
N LYS A 124 7.10 10.53 15.78
CA LYS A 124 5.87 10.05 16.39
C LYS A 124 5.99 8.57 16.80
N PHE A 125 6.45 7.70 15.91
CA PHE A 125 6.60 6.28 16.20
C PHE A 125 7.75 5.98 17.15
N CYS A 126 8.84 6.74 17.11
CA CYS A 126 9.91 6.67 18.11
C CYS A 126 9.38 7.05 19.51
N GLY A 127 8.53 8.08 19.59
CA GLY A 127 7.84 8.44 20.83
C GLY A 127 7.00 7.30 21.38
N TYR A 128 6.15 6.69 20.55
CA TYR A 128 5.35 5.52 20.93
C TYR A 128 6.20 4.36 21.47
N TRP A 129 7.35 4.12 20.84
CA TRP A 129 8.28 3.08 21.27
C TRP A 129 8.95 3.40 22.61
N SER A 130 9.29 4.66 22.84
CA SER A 130 9.94 5.12 24.09
C SER A 130 9.00 5.09 25.28
N GLU A 131 7.71 5.39 25.06
CA GLU A 131 6.67 5.44 26.09
C GLU A 131 6.06 4.03 26.42
N ALA A 132 6.30 3.07 25.59
CA ALA A 132 5.82 1.70 25.77
C ALA A 132 6.78 0.88 26.68
#